data_3746f848e3ccd42f73e53fa5a20abb04
#
_entry.id   3746f848e3ccd42f73e53fa5a20abb04
#
_cell.length_a   1.000
_cell.length_b   1.000
_cell.length_c   1.000
_cell.angle_alpha   90.00
_cell.angle_beta   90.00
_cell.angle_gamma   90.00
#
_symmetry.space_group_name_H-M   'P 1'
#
loop_
_entity.id
_entity.type
_entity.pdbx_description
1 polymer ?
#
loop_
_entity_poly.entity_id
_entity_poly.type
_entity_poly.pdbx_seq_one_letter_code
_entity_poly.pdbx_strand_id
1 'polypeptide(L)'
;MIVWGILTEQSIGRIFAAGVLPGALLMSLFLIYVLVMAFLKPEIVGEGINSGYKVDKQLNKDDKNEVSVTQFFISLAGIFIVILAVLGGILSGFFTPTEGAGAGAIIGLALGIIKGMRFRDIIDAILSVGRTSAPILLLLVTAALYSRTLAMTGMANAIEGLFLNSGMEPWMIIGVMVFIWFLLGMIIDSISIMLLTAAIFAPIAMKIGYDPIAFAIIGIIAIEAGLLTPPFGLLVYTVKAAIHGEGDNVQVMTIFKSS
;
A
#
# COMPACT_ATOMS: atom_id res chain seq x y z
N MET A 1 7.10 -1.01 1.72
CA MET A 1 8.08 -1.41 2.74
C MET A 1 9.12 -2.41 2.22
N ILE A 2 8.73 -3.58 1.66
CA ILE A 2 9.68 -4.59 1.13
C ILE A 2 10.60 -4.00 0.05
N VAL A 3 10.01 -3.34 -0.96
CA VAL A 3 10.78 -2.73 -2.06
C VAL A 3 11.78 -1.69 -1.53
N TRP A 4 11.37 -0.85 -0.60
CA TRP A 4 12.26 0.13 0.04
C TRP A 4 13.43 -0.56 0.75
N GLY A 5 13.15 -1.59 1.56
CA GLY A 5 14.19 -2.35 2.27
C GLY A 5 15.21 -2.98 1.33
N ILE A 6 14.76 -3.51 0.18
CA ILE A 6 15.66 -4.08 -0.85
C ILE A 6 16.53 -2.99 -1.48
N LEU A 7 15.95 -1.83 -1.83
CA LEU A 7 16.66 -0.74 -2.50
C LEU A 7 17.69 -0.03 -1.61
N THR A 8 17.40 0.07 -0.33
CA THR A 8 18.24 0.79 0.64
C THR A 8 19.06 -0.13 1.54
N GLU A 9 19.02 -1.44 1.27
CA GLU A 9 19.71 -2.48 2.05
C GLU A 9 19.34 -2.46 3.55
N GLN A 10 18.12 -2.00 3.88
CA GLN A 10 17.61 -1.95 5.24
C GLN A 10 16.87 -3.24 5.62
N SER A 11 16.86 -3.56 6.90
CA SER A 11 16.10 -4.71 7.42
C SER A 11 14.61 -4.49 7.21
N ILE A 12 14.01 -5.33 6.36
CA ILE A 12 12.57 -5.30 6.05
C ILE A 12 11.74 -5.50 7.32
N GLY A 13 12.17 -6.42 8.21
CA GLY A 13 11.49 -6.65 9.49
C GLY A 13 11.47 -5.41 10.39
N ARG A 14 12.59 -4.66 10.47
CA ARG A 14 12.67 -3.42 11.22
C ARG A 14 11.79 -2.31 10.63
N ILE A 15 11.70 -2.21 9.29
CA ILE A 15 10.80 -1.26 8.62
C ILE A 15 9.34 -1.61 8.93
N PHE A 16 8.96 -2.89 8.89
CA PHE A 16 7.61 -3.33 9.27
C PHE A 16 7.30 -2.99 10.74
N ALA A 17 8.23 -3.30 11.66
CA ALA A 17 8.05 -2.98 13.07
C ALA A 17 7.90 -1.47 13.32
N ALA A 18 8.73 -0.65 12.68
CA ALA A 18 8.64 0.81 12.77
C ALA A 18 7.35 1.38 12.18
N GLY A 19 6.79 0.71 11.16
CA GLY A 19 5.53 1.11 10.51
C GLY A 19 4.26 0.84 11.34
N VAL A 20 4.33 -0.02 12.38
CA VAL A 20 3.16 -0.39 13.19
C VAL A 20 2.55 0.82 13.87
N LEU A 21 3.36 1.63 14.56
CA LEU A 21 2.86 2.77 15.33
C LEU A 21 2.27 3.87 14.43
N PRO A 22 2.97 4.35 13.37
CA PRO A 22 2.40 5.32 12.43
C PRO A 22 1.16 4.77 11.70
N GLY A 23 1.16 3.49 11.33
CA GLY A 23 0.01 2.84 10.70
C GLY A 23 -1.20 2.78 11.62
N ALA A 24 -1.02 2.42 12.89
CA ALA A 24 -2.09 2.41 13.89
C ALA A 24 -2.64 3.82 14.13
N LEU A 25 -1.77 4.84 14.15
CA LEU A 25 -2.17 6.24 14.30
C LEU A 25 -3.03 6.69 13.10
N LEU A 26 -2.56 6.42 11.88
CA LEU A 26 -3.33 6.75 10.66
C LEU A 26 -4.67 6.02 10.64
N MET A 27 -4.70 4.72 10.93
CA MET A 27 -5.94 3.95 11.04
C MET A 27 -6.91 4.57 12.05
N SER A 28 -6.42 4.98 13.21
CA SER A 28 -7.22 5.62 14.25
C SER A 28 -7.78 6.97 13.79
N LEU A 29 -6.97 7.78 13.10
CA LEU A 29 -7.40 9.06 12.55
C LEU A 29 -8.49 8.88 11.48
N PHE A 30 -8.32 7.93 10.57
CA PHE A 30 -9.35 7.61 9.57
C PHE A 30 -10.63 7.09 10.21
N LEU A 31 -10.52 6.22 11.22
CA LEU A 31 -11.70 5.73 11.95
C LEU A 31 -12.45 6.87 12.63
N ILE A 32 -11.73 7.76 13.33
CA ILE A 32 -12.32 8.94 13.98
C ILE A 32 -12.98 9.84 12.92
N TYR A 33 -12.31 10.09 11.80
CA TYR A 33 -12.85 10.89 10.71
C TYR A 33 -14.17 10.31 10.19
N VAL A 34 -14.20 9.01 9.87
CA VAL A 34 -15.41 8.32 9.38
C VAL A 34 -16.54 8.39 10.41
N LEU A 35 -16.24 8.15 11.70
CA LEU A 35 -17.22 8.24 12.77
C LEU A 35 -17.76 9.67 12.91
N VAL A 36 -16.91 10.68 12.91
CA VAL A 36 -17.32 12.10 12.97
C VAL A 36 -18.18 12.45 11.77
N MET A 37 -17.80 12.02 10.57
CA MET A 37 -18.61 12.26 9.37
C MET A 37 -19.95 11.53 9.42
N ALA A 38 -20.00 10.31 9.96
CA ALA A 38 -21.24 9.56 10.15
C ALA A 38 -22.21 10.28 11.11
N PHE A 39 -21.68 10.96 12.14
CA PHE A 39 -22.51 11.74 13.07
C PHE A 39 -22.90 13.11 12.51
N LEU A 40 -21.99 13.81 11.82
CA LEU A 40 -22.24 15.18 11.33
C LEU A 40 -22.99 15.22 10.01
N LYS A 41 -22.80 14.23 9.14
CA LYS A 41 -23.39 14.12 7.81
C LYS A 41 -23.78 12.67 7.49
N PRO A 42 -24.82 12.13 8.16
CA PRO A 42 -25.26 10.77 7.94
C PRO A 42 -25.66 10.49 6.48
N GLU A 43 -26.12 11.50 5.75
CA GLU A 43 -26.46 11.42 4.32
C GLU A 43 -25.29 10.98 3.43
N ILE A 44 -24.03 11.27 3.84
CA ILE A 44 -22.83 10.89 3.06
C ILE A 44 -22.41 9.45 3.37
N VAL A 45 -22.64 8.98 4.60
CA VAL A 45 -22.06 7.72 5.09
C VAL A 45 -23.04 6.54 5.02
N GLY A 46 -24.35 6.75 4.93
CA GLY A 46 -25.29 5.63 4.97
C GLY A 46 -26.74 5.86 4.65
N GLU A 47 -27.27 7.08 4.77
CA GLU A 47 -28.68 7.34 4.47
C GLU A 47 -29.01 7.45 2.97
N GLY A 48 -27.99 7.56 2.12
CA GLY A 48 -28.15 7.47 0.66
C GLY A 48 -28.72 6.13 0.18
N ILE A 49 -28.68 5.09 1.00
CA ILE A 49 -29.29 3.79 0.70
C ILE A 49 -30.82 3.84 0.80
N ASN A 50 -31.40 4.79 1.56
CA ASN A 50 -32.86 4.92 1.70
C ASN A 50 -33.50 5.90 0.70
N SER A 51 -32.74 6.76 0.04
CA SER A 51 -33.28 7.70 -0.95
C SER A 51 -33.11 7.17 -2.39
N GLY A 52 -33.86 6.15 -2.73
CA GLY A 52 -34.12 5.77 -4.12
C GLY A 52 -33.38 4.58 -4.71
N TYR A 53 -32.45 3.97 -4.03
CA TYR A 53 -31.94 2.66 -4.42
C TYR A 53 -32.97 1.59 -3.96
N LYS A 54 -33.97 1.40 -4.73
CA LYS A 54 -34.71 0.12 -4.72
C LYS A 54 -33.70 -0.91 -5.19
N VAL A 55 -33.05 -1.60 -4.24
CA VAL A 55 -32.42 -2.90 -4.53
C VAL A 55 -33.52 -3.69 -5.21
N ASP A 56 -33.37 -3.89 -6.51
CA ASP A 56 -34.35 -4.64 -7.28
C ASP A 56 -34.31 -6.07 -6.71
N LYS A 57 -35.30 -6.36 -5.85
CA LYS A 57 -35.48 -7.68 -5.22
C LYS A 57 -35.65 -8.83 -6.23
N GLN A 58 -35.57 -8.49 -7.54
CA GLN A 58 -35.70 -9.47 -8.61
C GLN A 58 -34.37 -10.10 -9.03
N LEU A 59 -33.20 -9.51 -8.70
CA LEU A 59 -31.91 -10.10 -9.05
C LEU A 59 -31.43 -11.20 -8.11
N ASN A 60 -32.10 -11.44 -6.98
CA ASN A 60 -31.63 -12.39 -5.95
C ASN A 60 -32.58 -13.56 -5.72
N LYS A 61 -33.27 -14.09 -6.77
CA LYS A 61 -34.00 -15.36 -6.60
C LYS A 61 -33.16 -16.61 -6.91
N ASP A 62 -32.01 -16.46 -7.55
CA ASP A 62 -31.17 -17.62 -7.91
C ASP A 62 -29.84 -17.73 -7.14
N ASP A 63 -29.41 -16.70 -6.42
CA ASP A 63 -28.25 -16.77 -5.51
C ASP A 63 -28.71 -16.89 -4.05
N LYS A 64 -29.15 -18.09 -3.68
CA LYS A 64 -29.38 -18.47 -2.27
C LYS A 64 -28.09 -18.71 -1.51
N ASN A 65 -27.05 -17.94 -1.75
CA ASN A 65 -25.90 -17.83 -0.87
C ASN A 65 -26.04 -16.59 0.02
N GLU A 66 -27.05 -16.58 0.90
CA GLU A 66 -26.97 -15.79 2.12
C GLU A 66 -25.67 -16.22 2.81
N VAL A 67 -24.63 -15.38 2.70
CA VAL A 67 -23.40 -15.59 3.45
C VAL A 67 -23.81 -15.60 4.92
N SER A 68 -23.92 -16.80 5.49
CA SER A 68 -24.29 -16.95 6.89
C SER A 68 -23.34 -16.09 7.71
N VAL A 69 -23.87 -15.33 8.67
CA VAL A 69 -23.07 -14.50 9.59
C VAL A 69 -21.91 -15.31 10.16
N THR A 70 -22.12 -16.59 10.41
CA THR A 70 -21.10 -17.56 10.85
C THR A 70 -20.00 -17.73 9.79
N GLN A 71 -20.33 -17.85 8.51
CA GLN A 71 -19.33 -17.97 7.42
C GLN A 71 -18.53 -16.67 7.25
N PHE A 72 -19.15 -15.51 7.44
CA PHE A 72 -18.47 -14.23 7.46
C PHE A 72 -17.43 -14.17 8.58
N PHE A 73 -17.81 -14.52 9.82
CA PHE A 73 -16.87 -14.53 10.95
C PHE A 73 -15.76 -15.57 10.79
N ILE A 74 -16.05 -16.76 10.24
CA ILE A 74 -15.02 -17.78 9.95
C ILE A 74 -14.03 -17.26 8.89
N SER A 75 -14.52 -16.59 7.86
CA SER A 75 -13.65 -16.01 6.82
C SER A 75 -12.78 -14.88 7.38
N LEU A 76 -13.37 -14.00 8.19
CA LEU A 76 -12.65 -12.92 8.87
C LEU A 76 -11.60 -13.48 9.83
N ALA A 77 -11.93 -14.49 10.64
CA ALA A 77 -10.99 -15.16 11.52
C ALA A 77 -9.83 -15.81 10.75
N GLY A 78 -10.11 -16.43 9.59
CA GLY A 78 -9.07 -17.00 8.73
C GLY A 78 -8.07 -15.95 8.24
N ILE A 79 -8.56 -14.79 7.80
CA ILE A 79 -7.70 -13.66 7.40
C ILE A 79 -6.86 -13.17 8.58
N PHE A 80 -7.49 -13.00 9.75
CA PHE A 80 -6.79 -12.57 10.97
C PHE A 80 -5.69 -13.55 11.38
N ILE A 81 -5.95 -14.86 11.31
CA ILE A 81 -4.96 -15.89 11.63
C ILE A 81 -3.75 -15.79 10.71
N VAL A 82 -3.96 -15.61 9.40
CA VAL A 82 -2.85 -15.46 8.44
C VAL A 82 -2.04 -14.20 8.76
N ILE A 83 -2.71 -13.07 9.00
CA ILE A 83 -2.05 -11.81 9.33
C ILE A 83 -1.23 -11.94 10.62
N LEU A 84 -1.83 -12.48 11.68
CA LEU A 84 -1.15 -12.67 12.96
C LEU A 84 0.00 -13.68 12.87
N ALA A 85 -0.16 -14.77 12.13
CA ALA A 85 0.90 -15.75 11.97
C ALA A 85 2.10 -15.17 11.21
N VAL A 86 1.86 -14.45 10.11
CA VAL A 86 2.91 -13.87 9.27
C VAL A 86 3.56 -12.67 9.95
N LEU A 87 2.77 -11.62 10.24
CA LEU A 87 3.32 -10.40 10.85
C LEU A 87 3.78 -10.63 12.28
N GLY A 88 3.04 -11.39 13.08
CA GLY A 88 3.45 -11.76 14.43
C GLY A 88 4.74 -12.57 14.45
N GLY A 89 4.91 -13.51 13.52
CA GLY A 89 6.13 -14.29 13.36
C GLY A 89 7.33 -13.42 12.95
N ILE A 90 7.14 -12.45 12.05
CA ILE A 90 8.19 -11.50 11.65
C ILE A 90 8.53 -10.55 12.81
N LEU A 91 7.53 -9.99 13.48
CA LEU A 91 7.74 -9.04 14.59
C LEU A 91 8.38 -9.68 15.82
N SER A 92 8.05 -10.94 16.10
CA SER A 92 8.66 -11.71 17.19
C SER A 92 10.05 -12.25 16.86
N GLY A 93 10.50 -12.12 15.60
CA GLY A 93 11.81 -12.61 15.14
C GLY A 93 11.85 -14.11 14.85
N PHE A 94 10.72 -14.83 14.89
CA PHE A 94 10.64 -16.24 14.50
C PHE A 94 10.87 -16.45 13.00
N PHE A 95 10.42 -15.50 12.20
CA PHE A 95 10.53 -15.57 10.74
C PHE A 95 11.27 -14.35 10.20
N THR A 96 12.14 -14.59 9.23
CA THR A 96 12.52 -13.54 8.28
C THR A 96 11.30 -13.16 7.43
N PRO A 97 11.25 -11.97 6.79
CA PRO A 97 10.15 -11.58 5.92
C PRO A 97 9.86 -12.58 4.80
N THR A 98 10.91 -13.22 4.25
CA THR A 98 10.78 -14.24 3.21
C THR A 98 10.21 -15.56 3.73
N GLU A 99 10.62 -16.00 4.91
CA GLU A 99 10.04 -17.17 5.59
C GLU A 99 8.59 -16.92 5.99
N GLY A 100 8.29 -15.71 6.51
CA GLY A 100 6.93 -15.30 6.83
C GLY A 100 6.01 -15.30 5.59
N ALA A 101 6.51 -14.85 4.44
CA ALA A 101 5.77 -14.94 3.18
C ALA A 101 5.52 -16.39 2.76
N GLY A 102 6.54 -17.27 2.89
CA GLY A 102 6.39 -18.71 2.63
C GLY A 102 5.39 -19.38 3.56
N ALA A 103 5.44 -19.08 4.87
CA ALA A 103 4.48 -19.55 5.86
C ALA A 103 3.05 -19.09 5.52
N GLY A 104 2.89 -17.81 5.16
CA GLY A 104 1.61 -17.25 4.72
C GLY A 104 1.04 -17.94 3.49
N ALA A 105 1.90 -18.23 2.51
CA ALA A 105 1.49 -18.97 1.30
C ALA A 105 1.02 -20.39 1.63
N ILE A 106 1.72 -21.11 2.51
CA ILE A 106 1.33 -22.47 2.95
C ILE A 106 0.00 -22.41 3.72
N ILE A 107 -0.16 -21.49 4.66
CA ILE A 107 -1.40 -21.33 5.42
C ILE A 107 -2.56 -20.96 4.49
N GLY A 108 -2.33 -20.01 3.57
CA GLY A 108 -3.34 -19.61 2.59
C GLY A 108 -3.77 -20.75 1.67
N LEU A 109 -2.81 -21.55 1.20
CA LEU A 109 -3.08 -22.75 0.40
C LEU A 109 -3.87 -23.79 1.19
N ALA A 110 -3.49 -24.05 2.45
CA ALA A 110 -4.21 -24.99 3.31
C ALA A 110 -5.65 -24.55 3.54
N LEU A 111 -5.89 -23.27 3.84
CA LEU A 111 -7.24 -22.71 3.98
C LEU A 111 -8.03 -22.78 2.69
N GLY A 112 -7.39 -22.55 1.53
CA GLY A 112 -8.01 -22.68 0.22
C GLY A 112 -8.47 -24.11 -0.06
N ILE A 113 -7.62 -25.10 0.23
CA ILE A 113 -7.96 -26.53 0.07
C ILE A 113 -9.10 -26.92 1.01
N ILE A 114 -9.09 -26.48 2.27
CA ILE A 114 -10.17 -26.73 3.24
C ILE A 114 -11.50 -26.13 2.75
N LYS A 115 -11.46 -24.98 2.06
CA LYS A 115 -12.63 -24.34 1.45
C LYS A 115 -13.05 -24.94 0.11
N GLY A 116 -12.38 -26.00 -0.36
CA GLY A 116 -12.73 -26.73 -1.58
C GLY A 116 -12.07 -26.22 -2.86
N MET A 117 -10.96 -25.49 -2.76
CA MET A 117 -10.14 -25.07 -3.90
C MET A 117 -9.71 -26.30 -4.70
N ARG A 118 -9.88 -26.24 -6.02
CA ARG A 118 -9.48 -27.31 -6.95
C ARG A 118 -8.03 -27.12 -7.39
N PHE A 119 -7.39 -28.18 -7.84
CA PHE A 119 -6.01 -28.12 -8.34
C PHE A 119 -5.82 -27.08 -9.47
N ARG A 120 -6.85 -26.90 -10.28
CA ARG A 120 -6.83 -25.88 -11.36
C ARG A 120 -6.78 -24.46 -10.80
N ASP A 121 -7.52 -24.20 -9.72
CA ASP A 121 -7.53 -22.89 -9.06
C ASP A 121 -6.16 -22.56 -8.45
N ILE A 122 -5.42 -23.58 -7.99
CA ILE A 122 -4.04 -23.43 -7.49
C ILE A 122 -3.11 -23.03 -8.62
N ILE A 123 -3.20 -23.68 -9.78
CA ILE A 123 -2.40 -23.32 -10.96
C ILE A 123 -2.72 -21.90 -11.42
N ASP A 124 -3.98 -21.54 -11.47
CA ASP A 124 -4.41 -20.19 -11.87
C ASP A 124 -3.93 -19.14 -10.88
N ALA A 125 -3.91 -19.44 -9.58
CA ALA A 125 -3.33 -18.57 -8.55
C ALA A 125 -1.81 -18.40 -8.75
N ILE A 126 -1.06 -19.48 -8.99
CA ILE A 126 0.39 -19.42 -9.25
C ILE A 126 0.68 -18.59 -10.50
N LEU A 127 -0.06 -18.80 -11.59
CA LEU A 127 0.10 -18.02 -12.82
C LEU A 127 -0.25 -16.55 -12.61
N SER A 128 -1.27 -16.24 -11.82
CA SER A 128 -1.64 -14.88 -11.47
C SER A 128 -0.53 -14.17 -10.69
N VAL A 129 0.04 -14.86 -9.68
CA VAL A 129 1.20 -14.34 -8.93
C VAL A 129 2.40 -14.11 -9.86
N GLY A 130 2.68 -15.03 -10.77
CA GLY A 130 3.75 -14.89 -11.76
C GLY A 130 3.56 -13.65 -12.65
N ARG A 131 2.34 -13.44 -13.15
CA ARG A 131 2.00 -12.27 -13.99
C ARG A 131 2.15 -10.95 -13.24
N THR A 132 1.87 -10.92 -11.95
CA THR A 132 2.00 -9.72 -11.12
C THR A 132 3.44 -9.48 -10.68
N SER A 133 4.18 -10.55 -10.34
CA SER A 133 5.54 -10.45 -9.80
C SER A 133 6.60 -10.20 -10.88
N ALA A 134 6.43 -10.74 -12.10
CA ALA A 134 7.42 -10.62 -13.15
C ALA A 134 7.71 -9.15 -13.56
N PRO A 135 6.72 -8.26 -13.77
CA PRO A 135 6.98 -6.85 -14.01
C PRO A 135 7.72 -6.17 -12.86
N ILE A 136 7.35 -6.49 -11.60
CA ILE A 136 8.00 -5.91 -10.41
C ILE A 136 9.47 -6.31 -10.34
N LEU A 137 9.78 -7.58 -10.60
CA LEU A 137 11.17 -8.06 -10.63
C LEU A 137 11.99 -7.40 -11.74
N LEU A 138 11.40 -7.21 -12.93
CA LEU A 138 12.04 -6.50 -14.03
C LEU A 138 12.33 -5.04 -13.65
N LEU A 139 11.38 -4.37 -13.02
CA LEU A 139 11.55 -3.00 -12.51
C LEU A 139 12.67 -2.93 -11.47
N LEU A 140 12.79 -3.90 -10.56
CA LEU A 140 13.88 -3.94 -9.58
C LEU A 140 15.26 -4.08 -10.25
N VAL A 141 15.38 -4.92 -11.28
CA VAL A 141 16.63 -5.06 -12.05
C VAL A 141 16.98 -3.76 -12.75
N THR A 142 16.02 -3.13 -13.42
CA THR A 142 16.26 -1.85 -14.11
C THR A 142 16.60 -0.73 -13.13
N ALA A 143 16.00 -0.69 -11.95
CA ALA A 143 16.33 0.27 -10.91
C ALA A 143 17.75 0.06 -10.34
N ALA A 144 18.20 -1.18 -10.19
CA ALA A 144 19.57 -1.46 -9.79
C ALA A 144 20.58 -0.94 -10.83
N LEU A 145 20.28 -1.11 -12.12
CA LEU A 145 21.11 -0.56 -13.20
C LEU A 145 21.08 0.98 -13.19
N TYR A 146 19.91 1.58 -13.01
CA TYR A 146 19.73 3.03 -12.89
C TYR A 146 20.56 3.60 -11.72
N SER A 147 20.46 2.99 -10.54
CA SER A 147 21.22 3.39 -9.35
C SER A 147 22.74 3.34 -9.59
N ARG A 148 23.23 2.26 -10.23
CA ARG A 148 24.65 2.15 -10.62
C ARG A 148 25.07 3.24 -11.59
N THR A 149 24.24 3.52 -12.60
CA THR A 149 24.51 4.56 -13.59
C THR A 149 24.61 5.94 -12.92
N LEU A 150 23.69 6.26 -12.00
CA LEU A 150 23.75 7.51 -11.22
C LEU A 150 25.04 7.63 -10.40
N ALA A 151 25.47 6.53 -9.77
CA ALA A 151 26.70 6.50 -9.00
C ALA A 151 27.93 6.70 -9.90
N MET A 152 28.00 6.01 -11.06
CA MET A 152 29.12 6.09 -11.99
C MET A 152 29.24 7.44 -12.69
N THR A 153 28.13 8.11 -12.98
CA THR A 153 28.12 9.44 -13.61
C THR A 153 28.39 10.58 -12.63
N GLY A 154 28.42 10.30 -11.33
CA GLY A 154 28.54 11.32 -10.29
C GLY A 154 27.29 12.19 -10.12
N MET A 155 26.19 11.88 -10.82
CA MET A 155 24.94 12.66 -10.75
C MET A 155 24.33 12.60 -9.35
N ALA A 156 24.40 11.44 -8.68
CA ALA A 156 23.95 11.32 -7.30
C ALA A 156 24.68 12.29 -6.37
N ASN A 157 26.01 12.41 -6.50
CA ASN A 157 26.83 13.33 -5.72
C ASN A 157 26.53 14.80 -6.06
N ALA A 158 26.24 15.12 -7.34
CA ALA A 158 25.87 16.47 -7.75
C ALA A 158 24.52 16.90 -7.12
N ILE A 159 23.51 16.02 -7.17
CA ILE A 159 22.22 16.29 -6.54
C ILE A 159 22.35 16.40 -5.02
N GLU A 160 23.12 15.51 -4.41
CA GLU A 160 23.46 15.59 -2.98
C GLU A 160 24.10 16.92 -2.63
N GLY A 161 25.09 17.37 -3.41
CA GLY A 161 25.73 18.66 -3.22
C GLY A 161 24.76 19.84 -3.29
N LEU A 162 23.74 19.78 -4.17
CA LEU A 162 22.70 20.81 -4.22
C LEU A 162 21.91 20.90 -2.91
N PHE A 163 21.57 19.75 -2.31
CA PHE A 163 20.86 19.72 -1.04
C PHE A 163 21.74 20.15 0.14
N LEU A 164 22.94 19.58 0.27
CA LEU A 164 23.82 19.84 1.40
C LEU A 164 24.40 21.25 1.40
N ASN A 165 24.66 21.85 0.22
CA ASN A 165 25.21 23.22 0.11
C ASN A 165 24.11 24.28 -0.01
N SER A 166 22.84 23.91 0.09
CA SER A 166 21.71 24.84 -0.03
C SER A 166 21.56 25.80 1.13
N GLY A 167 22.26 25.56 2.26
CA GLY A 167 22.09 26.30 3.51
C GLY A 167 20.75 26.01 4.23
N MET A 168 19.97 25.06 3.75
CA MET A 168 18.71 24.67 4.39
C MET A 168 18.97 23.82 5.65
N GLU A 169 18.14 24.04 6.67
CA GLU A 169 18.12 23.18 7.85
C GLU A 169 17.71 21.74 7.47
N PRO A 170 18.21 20.69 8.16
CA PRO A 170 17.93 19.29 7.84
C PRO A 170 16.43 18.97 7.67
N TRP A 171 15.57 19.53 8.51
CA TRP A 171 14.12 19.32 8.42
C TRP A 171 13.50 19.94 7.15
N MET A 172 14.07 21.05 6.64
CA MET A 172 13.61 21.64 5.37
C MET A 172 13.96 20.75 4.19
N ILE A 173 15.16 20.14 4.21
CA ILE A 173 15.58 19.19 3.18
C ILE A 173 14.61 18.01 3.12
N ILE A 174 14.27 17.43 4.28
CA ILE A 174 13.25 16.36 4.35
C ILE A 174 11.89 16.86 3.86
N GLY A 175 11.50 18.07 4.23
CA GLY A 175 10.26 18.70 3.76
C GLY A 175 10.19 18.80 2.22
N VAL A 176 11.29 19.18 1.58
CA VAL A 176 11.38 19.23 0.10
C VAL A 176 11.27 17.83 -0.50
N MET A 177 11.95 16.82 0.07
CA MET A 177 11.86 15.43 -0.39
C MET A 177 10.42 14.89 -0.25
N VAL A 178 9.78 15.13 0.89
CA VAL A 178 8.37 14.76 1.14
C VAL A 178 7.45 15.42 0.12
N PHE A 179 7.66 16.71 -0.16
CA PHE A 179 6.88 17.44 -1.16
C PHE A 179 7.08 16.88 -2.57
N ILE A 180 8.31 16.52 -2.94
CA ILE A 180 8.59 15.87 -4.23
C ILE A 180 7.88 14.51 -4.30
N TRP A 181 7.95 13.68 -3.26
CA TRP A 181 7.27 12.39 -3.22
C TRP A 181 5.75 12.54 -3.30
N PHE A 182 5.19 13.52 -2.61
CA PHE A 182 3.77 13.82 -2.65
C PHE A 182 3.33 14.20 -4.07
N LEU A 183 4.08 15.08 -4.75
CA LEU A 183 3.80 15.46 -6.14
C LEU A 183 3.93 14.28 -7.12
N LEU A 184 4.99 13.48 -6.97
CA LEU A 184 5.17 12.29 -7.81
C LEU A 184 4.06 11.26 -7.58
N GLY A 185 3.61 11.08 -6.31
CA GLY A 185 2.51 10.20 -5.95
C GLY A 185 1.19 10.55 -6.63
N MET A 186 0.97 11.82 -6.95
CA MET A 186 -0.20 12.24 -7.71
C MET A 186 -0.22 11.69 -9.16
N ILE A 187 0.93 11.29 -9.72
CA ILE A 187 1.11 10.99 -11.15
C ILE A 187 1.55 9.54 -11.38
N ILE A 188 2.41 9.00 -10.53
CA ILE A 188 3.13 7.73 -10.73
C ILE A 188 2.83 6.79 -9.57
N ASP A 189 2.92 5.48 -9.79
CA ASP A 189 2.73 4.45 -8.76
C ASP A 189 3.85 4.45 -7.70
N SER A 190 3.55 3.96 -6.50
CA SER A 190 4.47 3.99 -5.35
C SER A 190 5.78 3.22 -5.59
N ILE A 191 5.73 2.10 -6.30
CA ILE A 191 6.93 1.30 -6.58
C ILE A 191 7.88 2.09 -7.48
N SER A 192 7.38 2.66 -8.57
CA SER A 192 8.17 3.47 -9.51
C SER A 192 8.81 4.68 -8.84
N ILE A 193 8.08 5.37 -7.94
CA ILE A 193 8.63 6.50 -7.20
C ILE A 193 9.77 6.05 -6.30
N MET A 194 9.60 4.96 -5.54
CA MET A 194 10.66 4.42 -4.70
C MET A 194 11.90 4.05 -5.50
N LEU A 195 11.72 3.38 -6.66
CA LEU A 195 12.81 2.97 -7.54
C LEU A 195 13.62 4.16 -8.10
N LEU A 196 12.95 5.26 -8.42
CA LEU A 196 13.58 6.46 -8.96
C LEU A 196 14.31 7.26 -7.87
N THR A 197 13.75 7.35 -6.68
CA THR A 197 14.18 8.35 -5.69
C THR A 197 14.99 7.78 -4.53
N ALA A 198 14.81 6.50 -4.17
CA ALA A 198 15.47 5.92 -2.99
C ALA A 198 17.00 5.99 -3.10
N ALA A 199 17.55 5.72 -4.29
CA ALA A 199 19.00 5.76 -4.54
C ALA A 199 19.62 7.14 -4.34
N ILE A 200 18.81 8.21 -4.43
CA ILE A 200 19.26 9.61 -4.28
C ILE A 200 18.94 10.11 -2.88
N PHE A 201 17.71 9.94 -2.44
CA PHE A 201 17.20 10.57 -1.20
C PHE A 201 17.67 9.86 0.07
N ALA A 202 17.79 8.52 0.06
CA ALA A 202 18.20 7.80 1.25
C ALA A 202 19.62 8.15 1.70
N PRO A 203 20.66 8.23 0.82
CA PRO A 203 21.99 8.69 1.22
C PRO A 203 22.00 10.12 1.77
N ILE A 204 21.26 11.04 1.16
CA ILE A 204 21.18 12.44 1.62
C ILE A 204 20.59 12.51 3.03
N ALA A 205 19.47 11.81 3.27
CA ALA A 205 18.82 11.79 4.58
C ALA A 205 19.74 11.25 5.68
N MET A 206 20.50 10.19 5.39
CA MET A 206 21.50 9.65 6.33
C MET A 206 22.63 10.67 6.62
N LYS A 207 23.11 11.40 5.61
CA LYS A 207 24.18 12.39 5.78
C LYS A 207 23.75 13.61 6.60
N ILE A 208 22.48 13.99 6.53
CA ILE A 208 21.93 15.06 7.38
C ILE A 208 21.49 14.57 8.77
N GLY A 209 21.77 13.29 9.11
CA GLY A 209 21.58 12.73 10.44
C GLY A 209 20.22 12.09 10.72
N TYR A 210 19.39 11.83 9.71
CA TYR A 210 18.13 11.12 9.89
C TYR A 210 18.34 9.61 9.97
N ASP A 211 17.58 8.97 10.86
CA ASP A 211 17.52 7.50 10.93
C ASP A 211 16.96 6.93 9.63
N PRO A 212 17.61 5.93 9.00
CA PRO A 212 17.21 5.38 7.71
C PRO A 212 15.81 4.75 7.73
N ILE A 213 15.42 4.18 8.87
CA ILE A 213 14.11 3.51 9.02
C ILE A 213 13.01 4.56 9.20
N ALA A 214 13.25 5.58 10.01
CA ALA A 214 12.33 6.70 10.18
C ALA A 214 12.09 7.41 8.83
N PHE A 215 13.17 7.65 8.07
CA PHE A 215 13.07 8.24 6.74
C PHE A 215 12.29 7.38 5.77
N ALA A 216 12.47 6.03 5.81
CA ALA A 216 11.70 5.09 5.01
C ALA A 216 10.19 5.22 5.28
N ILE A 217 9.79 5.29 6.55
CA ILE A 217 8.38 5.42 6.93
C ILE A 217 7.80 6.76 6.48
N ILE A 218 8.53 7.86 6.66
CA ILE A 218 8.13 9.19 6.19
C ILE A 218 7.90 9.15 4.67
N GLY A 219 8.85 8.59 3.92
CA GLY A 219 8.76 8.51 2.46
C GLY A 219 7.58 7.68 1.98
N ILE A 220 7.37 6.51 2.58
CA ILE A 220 6.25 5.62 2.23
C ILE A 220 4.91 6.33 2.49
N ILE A 221 4.75 6.99 3.64
CA ILE A 221 3.52 7.72 3.97
C ILE A 221 3.30 8.88 2.99
N ALA A 222 4.35 9.62 2.65
CA ALA A 222 4.25 10.75 1.72
C ALA A 222 3.83 10.30 0.31
N ILE A 223 4.40 9.20 -0.18
CA ILE A 223 4.07 8.62 -1.48
C ILE A 223 2.62 8.14 -1.49
N GLU A 224 2.19 7.39 -0.48
CA GLU A 224 0.82 6.87 -0.38
C GLU A 224 -0.22 8.00 -0.25
N ALA A 225 0.10 9.07 0.49
CA ALA A 225 -0.74 10.26 0.55
C ALA A 225 -0.89 10.94 -0.83
N GLY A 226 0.19 10.99 -1.62
CA GLY A 226 0.16 11.48 -2.99
C GLY A 226 -0.77 10.67 -3.89
N LEU A 227 -0.77 9.34 -3.77
CA LEU A 227 -1.61 8.44 -4.57
C LEU A 227 -3.12 8.61 -4.33
N LEU A 228 -3.51 9.16 -3.19
CA LEU A 228 -4.91 9.51 -2.88
C LEU A 228 -5.30 10.88 -3.40
N THR A 229 -4.32 11.72 -3.74
CA THR A 229 -4.55 13.15 -4.03
C THR A 229 -4.76 13.40 -5.53
N PRO A 230 -5.71 14.28 -5.94
CA PRO A 230 -5.85 14.73 -7.33
C PRO A 230 -4.54 15.35 -7.85
N PRO A 231 -4.24 15.31 -9.16
CA PRO A 231 -5.18 15.15 -10.29
C PRO A 231 -5.43 13.70 -10.74
N PHE A 232 -4.51 12.78 -10.51
CA PHE A 232 -4.69 11.41 -11.02
C PHE A 232 -5.21 10.46 -9.94
N GLY A 233 -4.67 10.49 -8.70
CA GLY A 233 -5.16 9.67 -7.60
C GLY A 233 -5.39 8.21 -7.97
N LEU A 234 -4.33 7.47 -8.31
CA LEU A 234 -4.42 6.10 -8.86
C LEU A 234 -5.31 5.17 -7.99
N LEU A 235 -5.28 5.33 -6.67
CA LEU A 235 -6.13 4.56 -5.75
C LEU A 235 -7.62 4.87 -5.94
N VAL A 236 -7.99 6.10 -6.27
CA VAL A 236 -9.39 6.49 -6.52
C VAL A 236 -9.93 5.81 -7.78
N TYR A 237 -9.10 5.69 -8.81
CA TYR A 237 -9.48 4.95 -10.02
C TYR A 237 -9.59 3.45 -9.79
N THR A 238 -8.74 2.85 -8.94
CA THR A 238 -8.86 1.44 -8.59
C THR A 238 -10.14 1.16 -7.79
N VAL A 239 -10.52 2.05 -6.87
CA VAL A 239 -11.80 1.97 -6.16
C VAL A 239 -12.95 2.08 -7.15
N LYS A 240 -12.92 3.04 -8.09
CA LYS A 240 -13.94 3.15 -9.12
C LYS A 240 -14.05 1.89 -9.98
N ALA A 241 -12.92 1.30 -10.37
CA ALA A 241 -12.90 0.07 -11.16
C ALA A 241 -13.46 -1.14 -10.39
N ALA A 242 -13.29 -1.17 -9.07
CA ALA A 242 -13.81 -2.23 -8.20
C ALA A 242 -15.35 -2.17 -8.01
N ILE A 243 -15.94 -0.98 -8.18
CA ILE A 243 -17.40 -0.75 -8.07
C ILE A 243 -18.11 -1.05 -9.42
N HIS A 244 -17.38 -1.56 -10.43
CA HIS A 244 -17.95 -1.86 -11.76
C HIS A 244 -19.11 -2.88 -11.64
N GLY A 245 -20.30 -2.43 -12.10
CA GLY A 245 -21.54 -3.18 -12.08
C GLY A 245 -22.71 -2.46 -11.39
N GLU A 246 -22.47 -1.71 -10.32
CA GLU A 246 -23.50 -0.95 -9.59
C GLU A 246 -23.29 0.57 -9.61
N GLY A 247 -22.12 1.04 -10.00
CA GLY A 247 -21.70 2.44 -9.87
C GLY A 247 -21.33 3.15 -11.17
N ASP A 248 -21.85 2.74 -12.32
CA ASP A 248 -21.51 3.36 -13.64
C ASP A 248 -21.83 4.87 -13.68
N ASN A 249 -22.70 5.36 -12.77
CA ASN A 249 -23.08 6.76 -12.62
C ASN A 249 -22.24 7.54 -11.58
N VAL A 250 -21.31 6.90 -10.84
CA VAL A 250 -20.50 7.60 -9.84
C VAL A 250 -19.37 8.35 -10.55
N GLN A 251 -19.47 9.68 -10.53
CA GLN A 251 -18.43 10.53 -11.08
C GLN A 251 -17.16 10.41 -10.22
N VAL A 252 -15.99 10.30 -10.88
CA VAL A 252 -14.67 10.25 -10.22
C VAL A 252 -14.47 11.41 -9.25
N MET A 253 -15.02 12.59 -9.61
CA MET A 253 -14.97 13.79 -8.75
C MET A 253 -15.72 13.62 -7.42
N THR A 254 -16.75 12.78 -7.36
CA THR A 254 -17.46 12.48 -6.12
C THR A 254 -16.60 11.62 -5.19
N ILE A 255 -15.86 10.68 -5.74
CA ILE A 255 -14.93 9.83 -4.96
C ILE A 255 -13.77 10.69 -4.43
N PHE A 256 -13.22 11.60 -5.22
CA PHE A 256 -12.19 12.56 -4.77
C PHE A 256 -12.67 13.50 -3.65
N LYS A 257 -13.94 13.86 -3.63
CA LYS A 257 -14.49 14.71 -2.55
C LYS A 257 -14.71 13.95 -1.24
N SER A 258 -14.76 12.62 -1.31
CA SER A 258 -14.95 11.75 -0.14
C SER A 258 -13.65 11.11 0.36
N SER A 259 -12.57 11.19 -0.39
CA SER A 259 -11.22 10.76 0.01
C SER A 259 -10.42 11.92 0.59
#